data_90d057307bce34509d382db1c5e1963e
#
_entry.id   90d057307bce34509d382db1c5e1963e
#
_cell.length_a   1.000
_cell.length_b   1.000
_cell.length_c   1.000
_cell.angle_alpha   90.00
_cell.angle_beta   90.00
_cell.angle_gamma   90.00
#
_symmetry.space_group_name_H-M   'P 1'
#
loop_
_entity.id
_entity.type
_entity.pdbx_description
1 polymer ?
#
loop_
_entity_poly.entity_id
_entity_poly.type
_entity_poly.pdbx_seq_one_letter_code
_entity_poly.pdbx_strand_id
1 'polypeptide(L)'
;KTVPVRPVVTGAPASGYQVVGVTVEPETVKIVGPAESLEKVTEVTTRPVDITGVDKTAVYPSQLELRGINGVEPAQVSVIVRVAQTTLERDIGPLAVQLENVVDGFTASVQPKEISVRITGPTARVEKLTPQDISARVNLAGLTAGKHQVPVAVSLPPGLTISQITPESLEVTLTPIENEGEG
;
A
#
# COMPACT_ATOMS: atom_id res chain seq x y z
N LYS A 1 -21.06 -37.26 15.02
CA LYS A 1 -19.95 -37.20 14.04
C LYS A 1 -19.21 -35.87 14.19
N THR A 2 -17.89 -35.89 14.11
CA THR A 2 -17.06 -34.67 14.07
C THR A 2 -16.78 -34.30 12.62
N VAL A 3 -17.03 -33.06 12.27
CA VAL A 3 -16.86 -32.54 10.91
C VAL A 3 -16.14 -31.18 10.94
N PRO A 4 -15.37 -30.83 9.91
CA PRO A 4 -14.74 -29.51 9.79
C PRO A 4 -15.79 -28.43 9.56
N VAL A 5 -15.44 -27.22 10.02
CA VAL A 5 -16.22 -26.01 9.80
C VAL A 5 -15.60 -25.21 8.66
N ARG A 6 -16.43 -24.84 7.69
CA ARG A 6 -16.03 -23.98 6.59
C ARG A 6 -16.58 -22.56 6.80
N PRO A 7 -15.73 -21.56 7.00
CA PRO A 7 -16.19 -20.17 7.12
C PRO A 7 -16.68 -19.64 5.78
N VAL A 8 -17.78 -18.89 5.81
CA VAL A 8 -18.34 -18.18 4.66
C VAL A 8 -18.24 -16.68 4.92
N VAL A 9 -17.54 -15.97 4.06
CA VAL A 9 -17.41 -14.52 4.11
C VAL A 9 -18.04 -13.87 2.88
N THR A 10 -18.62 -12.69 3.07
CA THR A 10 -19.26 -11.89 2.02
C THR A 10 -18.78 -10.45 2.11
N GLY A 11 -18.92 -9.72 1.01
CA GLY A 11 -18.42 -8.34 0.92
C GLY A 11 -16.95 -8.27 0.54
N ALA A 12 -16.39 -7.07 0.60
CA ALA A 12 -14.99 -6.78 0.30
C ALA A 12 -14.36 -5.92 1.40
N PRO A 13 -13.08 -6.13 1.73
CA PRO A 13 -12.38 -5.29 2.69
C PRO A 13 -12.31 -3.84 2.21
N ALA A 14 -11.86 -2.95 3.10
CA ALA A 14 -11.66 -1.54 2.75
C ALA A 14 -10.70 -1.38 1.57
N SER A 15 -10.88 -0.30 0.81
CA SER A 15 -9.99 0.04 -0.31
C SER A 15 -8.53 0.10 0.14
N GLY A 16 -7.66 -0.59 -0.59
CA GLY A 16 -6.24 -0.72 -0.24
C GLY A 16 -5.93 -1.83 0.78
N TYR A 17 -6.88 -2.71 1.03
CA TYR A 17 -6.72 -3.88 1.89
C TYR A 17 -7.14 -5.16 1.17
N GLN A 18 -6.59 -6.28 1.60
CA GLN A 18 -6.94 -7.61 1.08
C GLN A 18 -7.07 -8.61 2.22
N VAL A 19 -7.92 -9.59 2.03
CA VAL A 19 -8.00 -10.73 2.93
C VAL A 19 -6.83 -11.66 2.65
N VAL A 20 -5.99 -11.88 3.66
CA VAL A 20 -4.82 -12.76 3.57
C VAL A 20 -5.07 -14.13 4.20
N GLY A 21 -6.15 -14.28 4.93
CA GLY A 21 -6.57 -15.55 5.50
C GLY A 21 -7.88 -15.47 6.25
N VAL A 22 -8.63 -16.55 6.20
CA VAL A 22 -9.85 -16.75 7.00
C VAL A 22 -9.70 -18.06 7.74
N THR A 23 -9.82 -18.02 9.05
CA THR A 23 -9.77 -19.19 9.92
C THR A 23 -11.00 -19.21 10.83
N VAL A 24 -11.32 -20.37 11.36
CA VAL A 24 -12.47 -20.55 12.26
C VAL A 24 -12.02 -21.30 13.51
N GLU A 25 -12.51 -20.89 14.65
CA GLU A 25 -12.27 -21.55 15.94
C GLU A 25 -13.59 -21.88 16.63
N PRO A 26 -13.81 -23.16 16.97
CA PRO A 26 -12.98 -24.32 16.65
C PRO A 26 -13.07 -24.73 15.18
N GLU A 27 -12.01 -25.35 14.64
CA GLU A 27 -11.95 -25.83 13.24
C GLU A 27 -12.89 -26.99 12.96
N THR A 28 -13.29 -27.72 14.00
CA THR A 28 -14.19 -28.88 13.92
C THR A 28 -15.29 -28.78 14.96
N VAL A 29 -16.44 -29.31 14.62
CA VAL A 29 -17.62 -29.37 15.51
C VAL A 29 -18.22 -30.78 15.55
N LYS A 30 -18.89 -31.10 16.66
CA LYS A 30 -19.65 -32.33 16.79
C LYS A 30 -21.08 -32.09 16.32
N ILE A 31 -21.54 -32.90 15.39
CA ILE A 31 -22.89 -32.86 14.87
C ILE A 31 -23.70 -34.08 15.38
N VAL A 32 -24.98 -33.85 15.68
CA VAL A 32 -25.90 -34.86 16.14
C VAL A 32 -27.12 -34.91 15.21
N GLY A 33 -27.50 -36.06 14.77
CA GLY A 33 -28.63 -36.24 13.87
C GLY A 33 -28.86 -37.70 13.48
N PRO A 34 -29.85 -37.97 12.61
CA PRO A 34 -30.07 -39.28 12.03
C PRO A 34 -28.85 -39.80 11.27
N ALA A 35 -28.56 -41.10 11.35
CA ALA A 35 -27.38 -41.70 10.73
C ALA A 35 -27.26 -41.39 9.24
N GLU A 36 -28.36 -41.53 8.50
CA GLU A 36 -28.40 -41.24 7.05
C GLU A 36 -28.08 -39.79 6.70
N SER A 37 -28.46 -38.85 7.58
CA SER A 37 -28.13 -37.40 7.41
C SER A 37 -26.66 -37.14 7.72
N LEU A 38 -26.13 -37.79 8.78
CA LEU A 38 -24.73 -37.61 9.19
C LEU A 38 -23.74 -38.21 8.19
N GLU A 39 -24.11 -39.25 7.45
CA GLU A 39 -23.26 -39.83 6.39
C GLU A 39 -23.03 -38.84 5.23
N LYS A 40 -24.06 -38.09 4.89
CA LYS A 40 -24.03 -37.10 3.79
C LYS A 40 -23.34 -35.80 4.13
N VAL A 41 -23.21 -35.49 5.43
CA VAL A 41 -22.57 -34.23 5.88
C VAL A 41 -21.07 -34.45 6.01
N THR A 42 -20.33 -33.83 5.14
CA THR A 42 -18.84 -33.82 5.13
C THR A 42 -18.25 -32.61 5.81
N GLU A 43 -18.94 -31.48 5.79
CA GLU A 43 -18.54 -30.20 6.40
C GLU A 43 -19.79 -29.43 6.86
N VAL A 44 -19.59 -28.48 7.76
CA VAL A 44 -20.64 -27.53 8.20
C VAL A 44 -20.18 -26.12 7.88
N THR A 45 -21.04 -25.32 7.30
CA THR A 45 -20.73 -23.92 6.95
C THR A 45 -21.20 -22.95 8.04
N THR A 46 -20.47 -21.86 8.20
CA THR A 46 -20.95 -20.72 9.01
C THR A 46 -22.00 -19.92 8.25
N ARG A 47 -22.82 -19.19 8.98
CA ARG A 47 -23.59 -18.11 8.35
C ARG A 47 -22.62 -17.11 7.73
N PRO A 48 -23.02 -16.44 6.62
CA PRO A 48 -22.17 -15.46 5.97
C PRO A 48 -21.75 -14.33 6.93
N VAL A 49 -20.46 -14.05 6.99
CA VAL A 49 -19.87 -12.95 7.74
C VAL A 49 -19.57 -11.82 6.76
N ASP A 50 -20.17 -10.67 6.98
CA ASP A 50 -19.92 -9.50 6.15
C ASP A 50 -18.62 -8.80 6.58
N ILE A 51 -17.68 -8.70 5.65
CA ILE A 51 -16.37 -8.07 5.81
C ILE A 51 -16.25 -6.73 5.07
N THR A 52 -17.38 -6.17 4.65
CA THR A 52 -17.39 -4.90 3.91
C THR A 52 -16.75 -3.78 4.72
N GLY A 53 -15.74 -3.15 4.15
CA GLY A 53 -15.03 -2.02 4.77
C GLY A 53 -14.07 -2.38 5.92
N VAL A 54 -13.77 -3.66 6.11
CA VAL A 54 -12.82 -4.10 7.15
C VAL A 54 -11.39 -3.74 6.74
N ASP A 55 -10.68 -3.05 7.63
CA ASP A 55 -9.32 -2.52 7.44
C ASP A 55 -8.26 -3.17 8.35
N LYS A 56 -8.69 -4.11 9.20
CA LYS A 56 -7.82 -4.80 10.17
C LYS A 56 -8.32 -6.21 10.42
N THR A 57 -7.44 -7.04 10.98
CA THR A 57 -7.82 -8.38 11.45
C THR A 57 -8.93 -8.28 12.48
N ALA A 58 -10.02 -8.99 12.26
CA ALA A 58 -11.19 -8.99 13.12
C ALA A 58 -11.73 -10.39 13.35
N VAL A 59 -12.38 -10.57 14.50
CA VAL A 59 -13.02 -11.82 14.92
C VAL A 59 -14.53 -11.62 14.92
N TYR A 60 -15.22 -12.47 14.21
CA TYR A 60 -16.68 -12.42 14.08
C TYR A 60 -17.29 -13.69 14.67
N PRO A 61 -18.12 -13.58 15.69
CA PRO A 61 -18.92 -14.72 16.15
C PRO A 61 -19.97 -15.04 15.08
N SER A 62 -20.01 -16.29 14.65
CA SER A 62 -20.97 -16.76 13.66
C SER A 62 -21.64 -18.06 14.11
N GLN A 63 -22.91 -18.20 13.76
CA GLN A 63 -23.65 -19.43 13.95
C GLN A 63 -23.43 -20.36 12.76
N LEU A 64 -23.57 -21.65 12.99
CA LEU A 64 -23.47 -22.66 11.96
C LEU A 64 -24.80 -22.89 11.25
N GLU A 65 -24.75 -23.16 9.95
CA GLU A 65 -25.92 -23.57 9.18
C GLU A 65 -26.20 -25.07 9.37
N LEU A 66 -27.35 -25.38 9.99
CA LEU A 66 -27.77 -26.74 10.28
C LEU A 66 -28.71 -27.25 9.18
N ARG A 67 -28.15 -27.83 8.12
CA ARG A 67 -28.94 -28.41 7.04
C ARG A 67 -29.13 -29.92 7.31
N GLY A 68 -30.31 -30.27 7.82
CA GLY A 68 -30.65 -31.68 8.11
C GLY A 68 -29.91 -32.26 9.31
N ILE A 69 -29.41 -31.44 10.21
CA ILE A 69 -28.73 -31.79 11.46
C ILE A 69 -29.60 -31.37 12.63
N ASN A 70 -29.76 -32.21 13.65
CA ASN A 70 -30.60 -31.91 14.81
C ASN A 70 -29.89 -31.02 15.84
N GLY A 71 -28.54 -31.02 15.85
CA GLY A 71 -27.75 -30.22 16.76
C GLY A 71 -26.27 -30.19 16.39
N VAL A 72 -25.59 -29.16 16.87
CA VAL A 72 -24.16 -28.97 16.71
C VAL A 72 -23.58 -28.44 18.02
N GLU A 73 -22.38 -28.88 18.35
CA GLU A 73 -21.67 -28.44 19.55
C GLU A 73 -20.19 -28.12 19.21
N PRO A 74 -19.72 -26.88 19.46
CA PRO A 74 -20.49 -25.70 19.91
C PRO A 74 -21.43 -25.16 18.83
N ALA A 75 -22.51 -24.51 19.22
CA ALA A 75 -23.48 -23.90 18.30
C ALA A 75 -22.98 -22.60 17.63
N GLN A 76 -21.95 -22.01 18.20
CA GLN A 76 -21.33 -20.76 17.74
C GLN A 76 -19.83 -20.96 17.61
N VAL A 77 -19.27 -20.41 16.57
CA VAL A 77 -17.84 -20.42 16.27
C VAL A 77 -17.34 -19.01 16.02
N SER A 78 -16.05 -18.80 16.18
CA SER A 78 -15.40 -17.51 15.88
C SER A 78 -14.72 -17.59 14.52
N VAL A 79 -15.13 -16.72 13.60
CA VAL A 79 -14.49 -16.57 12.30
C VAL A 79 -13.46 -15.46 12.42
N ILE A 80 -12.19 -15.78 12.21
CA ILE A 80 -11.07 -14.85 12.26
C ILE A 80 -10.71 -14.49 10.82
N VAL A 81 -10.94 -13.24 10.46
CA VAL A 81 -10.59 -12.70 9.15
C VAL A 81 -9.32 -11.86 9.29
N ARG A 82 -8.26 -12.32 8.65
CA ARG A 82 -6.99 -11.60 8.60
C ARG A 82 -6.95 -10.71 7.38
N VAL A 83 -6.74 -9.43 7.62
CA VAL A 83 -6.68 -8.41 6.58
C VAL A 83 -5.32 -7.73 6.63
N ALA A 84 -4.68 -7.57 5.48
CA ALA A 84 -3.43 -6.85 5.33
C ALA A 84 -3.57 -5.73 4.30
N GLN A 85 -2.80 -4.68 4.49
CA GLN A 85 -2.75 -3.57 3.57
C GLN A 85 -2.05 -4.00 2.27
N THR A 86 -2.61 -3.64 1.12
CA THR A 86 -1.97 -3.83 -0.17
C THR A 86 -0.98 -2.70 -0.41
N THR A 87 0.20 -3.05 -0.90
CA THR A 87 1.20 -2.08 -1.34
C THR A 87 1.29 -2.08 -2.87
N LEU A 88 1.50 -0.90 -3.43
CA LEU A 88 1.70 -0.68 -4.84
C LEU A 88 3.03 0.04 -5.06
N GLU A 89 3.75 -0.39 -6.08
CA GLU A 89 4.93 0.30 -6.57
C GLU A 89 4.56 1.01 -7.89
N ARG A 90 4.92 2.29 -7.99
CA ARG A 90 4.61 3.10 -9.17
C ARG A 90 5.75 4.04 -9.50
N ASP A 91 6.07 4.13 -10.79
CA ASP A 91 6.97 5.15 -11.32
C ASP A 91 6.19 6.43 -11.57
N ILE A 92 6.67 7.54 -11.01
CA ILE A 92 6.08 8.86 -11.20
C ILE A 92 7.14 9.76 -11.82
N GLY A 93 6.77 10.36 -12.92
CA GLY A 93 7.59 11.27 -13.70
C GLY A 93 6.97 11.55 -15.07
N PRO A 94 7.51 12.51 -15.79
CA PRO A 94 8.66 13.37 -15.43
C PRO A 94 8.32 14.38 -14.34
N LEU A 95 9.24 14.56 -13.39
CA LEU A 95 9.15 15.56 -12.33
C LEU A 95 10.16 16.69 -12.60
N ALA A 96 9.68 17.92 -12.64
CA ALA A 96 10.56 19.10 -12.77
C ALA A 96 11.37 19.29 -11.48
N VAL A 97 12.67 19.53 -11.64
CA VAL A 97 13.58 19.78 -10.53
C VAL A 97 13.62 21.25 -10.20
N GLN A 98 13.42 21.60 -8.93
CA GLN A 98 13.55 22.95 -8.42
C GLN A 98 14.98 23.18 -7.91
N LEU A 99 15.56 24.32 -8.29
CA LEU A 99 16.88 24.73 -7.82
C LEU A 99 16.71 25.64 -6.60
N GLU A 100 17.35 25.27 -5.49
CA GLU A 100 17.34 26.05 -4.26
C GLU A 100 18.75 26.65 -3.99
N ASN A 101 18.75 27.79 -3.35
CA ASN A 101 19.99 28.50 -2.96
C ASN A 101 20.96 28.75 -4.12
N VAL A 102 20.41 29.20 -5.25
CA VAL A 102 21.24 29.67 -6.38
C VAL A 102 22.13 30.79 -5.88
N VAL A 103 23.44 30.66 -6.08
CA VAL A 103 24.42 31.66 -5.64
C VAL A 103 24.27 32.92 -6.46
N ASP A 104 24.21 34.07 -5.79
CA ASP A 104 24.13 35.36 -6.45
C ASP A 104 25.32 35.57 -7.40
N GLY A 105 25.05 36.13 -8.59
CA GLY A 105 26.05 36.33 -9.61
C GLY A 105 26.31 35.13 -10.52
N PHE A 106 25.51 34.06 -10.40
CA PHE A 106 25.60 32.91 -11.27
C PHE A 106 24.25 32.55 -11.91
N THR A 107 24.33 32.01 -13.11
CA THR A 107 23.20 31.33 -13.75
C THR A 107 23.37 29.81 -13.57
N ALA A 108 22.35 29.15 -13.08
CA ALA A 108 22.34 27.71 -12.88
C ALA A 108 21.61 26.99 -14.01
N SER A 109 22.23 25.95 -14.55
CA SER A 109 21.63 25.04 -15.51
C SER A 109 21.78 23.64 -15.00
N VAL A 110 20.69 22.85 -15.07
CA VAL A 110 20.64 21.46 -14.60
C VAL A 110 20.33 20.53 -15.76
N GLN A 111 20.99 19.39 -15.80
CA GLN A 111 20.73 18.33 -16.77
C GLN A 111 20.79 16.93 -16.12
N PRO A 112 19.80 16.09 -16.39
CA PRO A 112 18.52 16.38 -17.06
C PRO A 112 17.65 17.33 -16.22
N LYS A 113 16.70 18.01 -16.86
CA LYS A 113 15.77 18.94 -16.17
C LYS A 113 14.65 18.21 -15.41
N GLU A 114 14.47 16.95 -15.70
CA GLU A 114 13.39 16.11 -15.19
C GLU A 114 13.96 14.81 -14.66
N ILE A 115 13.32 14.31 -13.61
CA ILE A 115 13.65 13.03 -13.00
C ILE A 115 12.40 12.13 -12.92
N SER A 116 12.61 10.85 -12.72
CA SER A 116 11.58 9.89 -12.39
C SER A 116 11.84 9.28 -11.03
N VAL A 117 10.79 9.09 -10.26
CA VAL A 117 10.87 8.51 -8.92
C VAL A 117 9.98 7.29 -8.84
N ARG A 118 10.51 6.18 -8.35
CA ARG A 118 9.75 4.97 -8.03
C ARG A 118 9.35 5.02 -6.58
N ILE A 119 8.06 4.92 -6.34
CA ILE A 119 7.44 5.08 -5.02
C ILE A 119 6.70 3.80 -4.67
N THR A 120 6.89 3.34 -3.44
CA THR A 120 6.17 2.21 -2.86
C THR A 120 5.34 2.69 -1.68
N GLY A 121 4.12 2.22 -1.58
CA GLY A 121 3.25 2.54 -0.45
C GLY A 121 1.89 1.88 -0.54
N PRO A 122 0.99 2.22 0.40
CA PRO A 122 -0.38 1.72 0.38
C PRO A 122 -1.07 2.05 -0.94
N THR A 123 -1.68 1.06 -1.59
CA THR A 123 -2.31 1.18 -2.91
C THR A 123 -3.22 2.40 -3.00
N ALA A 124 -4.10 2.62 -2.01
CA ALA A 124 -5.02 3.74 -2.00
C ALA A 124 -4.34 5.13 -1.97
N ARG A 125 -3.10 5.21 -1.44
CA ARG A 125 -2.32 6.47 -1.43
C ARG A 125 -1.54 6.65 -2.72
N VAL A 126 -0.92 5.58 -3.22
CA VAL A 126 -0.14 5.62 -4.47
C VAL A 126 -1.02 5.93 -5.68
N GLU A 127 -2.25 5.39 -5.73
CA GLU A 127 -3.21 5.66 -6.81
C GLU A 127 -3.66 7.13 -6.87
N LYS A 128 -3.81 7.77 -5.72
CA LYS A 128 -4.21 9.18 -5.61
C LYS A 128 -3.07 10.16 -5.78
N LEU A 129 -1.83 9.66 -5.78
CA LEU A 129 -0.64 10.50 -5.85
C LEU A 129 -0.50 11.13 -7.24
N THR A 130 -0.34 12.44 -7.26
CA THR A 130 -0.08 13.22 -8.47
C THR A 130 1.36 13.71 -8.49
N PRO A 131 1.94 14.05 -9.66
CA PRO A 131 3.27 14.63 -9.74
C PRO A 131 3.42 15.94 -8.95
N GLN A 132 2.32 16.63 -8.69
CA GLN A 132 2.30 17.88 -7.93
C GLN A 132 2.45 17.69 -6.42
N ASP A 133 2.15 16.48 -5.92
CA ASP A 133 2.31 16.13 -4.50
C ASP A 133 3.76 15.80 -4.14
N ILE A 134 4.63 15.72 -5.17
CA ILE A 134 6.03 15.35 -5.04
C ILE A 134 6.88 16.56 -5.43
N SER A 135 7.80 16.94 -4.59
CA SER A 135 8.77 17.98 -4.92
C SER A 135 10.18 17.42 -5.01
N ALA A 136 10.82 17.66 -6.15
CA ALA A 136 12.23 17.34 -6.37
C ALA A 136 13.04 18.63 -6.30
N ARG A 137 14.07 18.67 -5.45
CA ARG A 137 14.87 19.86 -5.19
C ARG A 137 16.35 19.54 -5.24
N VAL A 138 17.11 20.51 -5.71
CA VAL A 138 18.58 20.45 -5.72
C VAL A 138 19.10 21.71 -5.02
N ASN A 139 19.92 21.52 -4.00
CA ASN A 139 20.51 22.59 -3.23
C ASN A 139 21.87 22.98 -3.83
N LEU A 140 22.02 24.23 -4.21
CA LEU A 140 23.22 24.79 -4.83
C LEU A 140 24.08 25.61 -3.87
N ALA A 141 23.75 25.62 -2.59
CA ALA A 141 24.49 26.37 -1.59
C ALA A 141 25.98 25.99 -1.56
N GLY A 142 26.85 26.99 -1.57
CA GLY A 142 28.29 26.79 -1.46
C GLY A 142 28.99 26.24 -2.70
N LEU A 143 28.29 26.15 -3.84
CA LEU A 143 28.90 25.73 -5.11
C LEU A 143 29.59 26.91 -5.80
N THR A 144 30.68 26.61 -6.51
CA THR A 144 31.45 27.57 -7.31
C THR A 144 31.15 27.43 -8.79
N ALA A 145 31.68 28.32 -9.60
CA ALA A 145 31.56 28.24 -11.08
C ALA A 145 32.03 26.85 -11.58
N GLY A 146 31.33 26.31 -12.55
CA GLY A 146 31.67 25.07 -13.21
C GLY A 146 30.58 24.00 -13.08
N LYS A 147 30.95 22.76 -13.35
CA LYS A 147 30.06 21.60 -13.33
C LYS A 147 30.16 20.89 -12.00
N HIS A 148 29.00 20.60 -11.42
CA HIS A 148 28.89 19.89 -10.15
C HIS A 148 27.86 18.78 -10.26
N GLN A 149 28.13 17.65 -9.62
CA GLN A 149 27.13 16.61 -9.43
C GLN A 149 26.47 16.79 -8.08
N VAL A 150 25.17 17.03 -8.07
CA VAL A 150 24.40 17.32 -6.86
C VAL A 150 23.29 16.27 -6.71
N PRO A 151 23.16 15.65 -5.53
CA PRO A 151 22.09 14.69 -5.29
C PRO A 151 20.73 15.39 -5.28
N VAL A 152 19.71 14.69 -5.75
CA VAL A 152 18.33 15.18 -5.75
C VAL A 152 17.67 14.86 -4.42
N ALA A 153 17.11 15.87 -3.77
CA ALA A 153 16.25 15.69 -2.61
C ALA A 153 14.78 15.63 -3.06
N VAL A 154 14.12 14.53 -2.75
CA VAL A 154 12.72 14.33 -3.07
C VAL A 154 11.89 14.32 -1.78
N SER A 155 10.85 15.12 -1.74
CA SER A 155 9.91 15.19 -0.65
C SER A 155 8.60 14.54 -1.05
N LEU A 156 8.10 13.63 -0.20
CA LEU A 156 6.88 12.86 -0.38
C LEU A 156 5.86 13.14 0.73
N PRO A 157 4.56 12.94 0.45
CA PRO A 157 3.56 12.85 1.50
C PRO A 157 3.84 11.70 2.49
N PRO A 158 3.39 11.81 3.74
CA PRO A 158 3.63 10.79 4.76
C PRO A 158 3.01 9.43 4.39
N GLY A 159 3.71 8.35 4.75
CA GLY A 159 3.28 6.97 4.51
C GLY A 159 3.66 6.40 3.15
N LEU A 160 4.49 7.09 2.38
CA LEU A 160 5.06 6.63 1.12
C LEU A 160 6.59 6.50 1.28
N THR A 161 7.17 5.59 0.52
CA THR A 161 8.62 5.34 0.53
C THR A 161 9.17 5.45 -0.89
N ILE A 162 10.35 6.06 -1.03
CA ILE A 162 11.08 6.10 -2.29
C ILE A 162 11.87 4.80 -2.42
N SER A 163 11.59 4.03 -3.48
CA SER A 163 12.37 2.83 -3.83
C SER A 163 13.56 3.17 -4.72
N GLN A 164 13.39 4.13 -5.63
CA GLN A 164 14.43 4.51 -6.57
C GLN A 164 14.21 5.94 -7.10
N ILE A 165 15.30 6.66 -7.33
CA ILE A 165 15.33 7.96 -8.03
C ILE A 165 16.18 7.78 -9.28
N THR A 166 15.69 8.23 -10.43
CA THR A 166 16.43 8.12 -11.69
C THR A 166 16.42 9.46 -12.43
N PRO A 167 17.57 10.09 -12.62
CA PRO A 167 18.87 9.80 -11.99
C PRO A 167 18.93 10.23 -10.51
N GLU A 168 19.81 9.61 -9.72
CA GLU A 168 20.01 9.96 -8.30
C GLU A 168 20.71 11.28 -8.08
N SER A 169 21.54 11.70 -9.05
CA SER A 169 22.26 12.97 -9.05
C SER A 169 22.14 13.65 -10.39
N LEU A 170 22.17 14.97 -10.37
CA LEU A 170 22.08 15.80 -11.55
C LEU A 170 23.38 16.60 -11.76
N GLU A 171 23.77 16.77 -13.02
CA GLU A 171 24.84 17.69 -13.37
C GLU A 171 24.28 19.11 -13.37
N VAL A 172 24.79 19.93 -12.47
CA VAL A 172 24.48 21.37 -12.40
C VAL A 172 25.67 22.13 -12.89
N THR A 173 25.45 23.04 -13.83
CA THR A 173 26.46 23.99 -14.35
C THR A 173 26.15 25.37 -13.83
N LEU A 174 27.10 25.97 -13.11
CA LEU A 174 27.04 27.33 -12.65
C LEU A 174 27.93 28.20 -13.56
N THR A 175 27.32 29.19 -14.24
CA THR A 175 27.99 30.13 -15.12
C THR A 175 27.93 31.52 -14.48
N PRO A 176 29.07 32.20 -14.32
CA PRO A 176 29.06 33.59 -13.84
C PRO A 176 28.23 34.48 -14.78
N ILE A 177 27.43 35.36 -14.20
CA ILE A 177 26.74 36.39 -14.96
C ILE A 177 27.79 37.47 -15.27
N GLU A 178 28.20 37.57 -16.53
CA GLU A 178 28.99 38.71 -16.98
C GLU A 178 28.07 39.94 -16.92
N ASN A 179 28.29 40.81 -15.94
CA ASN A 179 27.80 42.18 -16.05
C ASN A 179 28.56 42.80 -17.24
N GLU A 180 27.90 42.90 -18.39
CA GLU A 180 28.36 43.86 -19.41
C GLU A 180 28.33 45.22 -18.72
N GLY A 181 29.49 45.64 -18.22
CA GLY A 181 29.70 46.98 -17.71
C GLY A 181 29.40 47.92 -18.83
N GLU A 182 28.47 48.82 -18.58
CA GLU A 182 28.33 50.02 -19.38
C GLU A 182 29.70 50.67 -19.56
N GLY A 183 30.15 50.62 -20.80
CA GLY A 183 31.25 51.48 -21.25
C GLY A 183 30.75 52.87 -21.65
#